data_0d0b297a4696f6907a23aead94c8945d
#
_entry.id   0d0b297a4696f6907a23aead94c8945d
#
_cell.length_a   1.000
_cell.length_b   1.000
_cell.length_c   1.000
_cell.angle_alpha   90.00
_cell.angle_beta   90.00
_cell.angle_gamma   90.00
#
_symmetry.space_group_name_H-M   'P 1'
#
loop_
_entity.id
_entity.type
_entity.pdbx_description
1 polymer ?
#
loop_
_entity_poly.entity_id
_entity_poly.type
_entity_poly.pdbx_seq_one_letter_code
_entity_poly.pdbx_strand_id
1 'polypeptide(L)'
;IIPVMLRPFQILSVKGTSRSTAKNLWRQKMYPYINLFGLSIPSYGLMMALAFIAAILIAYHRTNKAGLDTDALLTLAIITLTCGLAGSYLLYIFVTYSLSEIWGSIVDGSFSVFKSGGLVFYGGLIVGVLSGWIYLHAKKASFYEYAAVIVPAIPLAHAIGRIGCFLAGCCYGRIVDTPISVYYRNPIGGAPVGVPVFPIQLVESACNILVFVILLIYTRKRLKAGSVLFLYALLYGIERFCLEYFRADEIRGIFLGLSTSQWISIAMIIFGIVGFVLARRRENRINKTRNDEHSQTEPLSDNIHSENSPSDVG
;
A
#
# COMPACT_ATOMS: atom_id res chain seq x y z
N ILE A 1 -28.40 -22.44 15.20
CA ILE A 1 -29.16 -21.66 16.20
C ILE A 1 -28.35 -21.70 17.48
N ILE A 2 -27.45 -20.72 17.69
CA ILE A 2 -26.77 -20.50 18.97
C ILE A 2 -26.95 -19.01 19.27
N PRO A 3 -27.56 -18.62 20.40
CA PRO A 3 -27.78 -17.22 20.72
C PRO A 3 -26.44 -16.59 21.15
N VAL A 4 -25.97 -15.60 20.41
CA VAL A 4 -24.88 -14.72 20.82
C VAL A 4 -25.39 -13.86 21.96
N MET A 5 -24.95 -14.15 23.17
CA MET A 5 -25.14 -13.30 24.35
C MET A 5 -24.47 -11.95 24.10
N LEU A 6 -25.27 -10.93 23.80
CA LEU A 6 -24.89 -9.53 23.89
C LEU A 6 -24.70 -9.20 25.38
N ARG A 7 -23.47 -9.18 25.85
CA ARG A 7 -23.16 -8.51 27.13
C ARG A 7 -23.17 -7.01 26.90
N PRO A 8 -23.97 -6.23 27.66
CA PRO A 8 -23.92 -4.78 27.59
C PRO A 8 -22.57 -4.31 28.10
N PHE A 9 -21.89 -3.51 27.29
CA PHE A 9 -20.66 -2.83 27.67
C PHE A 9 -20.93 -1.93 28.88
N GLN A 10 -20.40 -2.32 30.04
CA GLN A 10 -20.38 -1.45 31.21
C GLN A 10 -19.47 -0.25 30.89
N ILE A 11 -20.09 0.91 30.78
CA ILE A 11 -19.40 2.18 30.79
C ILE A 11 -18.72 2.32 32.15
N LEU A 12 -17.43 1.98 32.21
CA LEU A 12 -16.58 2.28 33.36
C LEU A 12 -16.49 3.81 33.46
N SER A 13 -17.28 4.35 34.37
CA SER A 13 -17.17 5.73 34.83
C SER A 13 -15.79 5.93 35.48
N VAL A 14 -14.82 6.39 34.69
CA VAL A 14 -13.52 6.84 35.22
C VAL A 14 -13.73 8.17 35.93
N LYS A 15 -14.04 8.09 37.23
CA LYS A 15 -13.95 9.24 38.14
C LYS A 15 -12.47 9.47 38.48
N GLY A 16 -11.97 10.62 38.07
CA GLY A 16 -11.01 11.44 38.78
C GLY A 16 -9.58 10.96 38.86
N THR A 17 -8.73 11.47 37.94
CA THR A 17 -7.34 11.79 38.30
C THR A 17 -6.88 13.05 37.60
N SER A 18 -6.43 13.99 38.45
CA SER A 18 -5.61 15.18 38.22
C SER A 18 -5.59 15.79 36.82
N ARG A 19 -6.47 16.76 36.64
CA ARG A 19 -6.47 17.80 35.62
C ARG A 19 -5.30 18.76 35.87
N SER A 20 -4.38 19.02 34.98
CA SER A 20 -4.09 20.40 34.55
C SER A 20 -3.01 20.63 33.50
N THR A 21 -2.15 19.70 33.08
CA THR A 21 -1.05 20.14 32.18
C THR A 21 -1.03 19.44 30.79
N ALA A 22 -1.59 18.28 30.63
CA ALA A 22 -1.63 17.58 29.32
C ALA A 22 -2.83 17.97 28.44
N LYS A 23 -3.80 18.73 28.98
CA LYS A 23 -5.08 19.01 28.31
C LYS A 23 -5.03 19.96 27.12
N ASN A 24 -3.93 20.66 26.88
CA ASN A 24 -3.88 21.73 25.88
C ASN A 24 -3.06 21.41 24.62
N LEU A 25 -2.24 20.37 24.60
CA LEU A 25 -1.36 20.12 23.45
C LEU A 25 -2.02 19.40 22.27
N TRP A 26 -3.05 18.59 22.49
CA TRP A 26 -3.60 17.75 21.42
C TRP A 26 -5.13 17.87 21.23
N ARG A 27 -5.70 18.98 21.59
CA ARG A 27 -7.05 19.39 21.15
C ARG A 27 -7.01 19.81 19.68
N GLN A 28 -6.61 18.90 18.79
CA GLN A 28 -6.51 19.23 17.38
C GLN A 28 -7.90 19.52 16.81
N LYS A 29 -8.03 20.71 16.20
CA LYS A 29 -9.10 20.98 15.26
C LYS A 29 -8.92 19.98 14.10
N MET A 30 -9.75 18.95 14.07
CA MET A 30 -9.84 18.10 12.88
C MET A 30 -10.41 18.91 11.74
N TYR A 31 -9.82 18.73 10.56
CA TYR A 31 -10.26 19.37 9.33
C TYR A 31 -10.80 18.32 8.37
N PRO A 32 -12.01 17.77 8.63
CA PRO A 32 -12.59 16.76 7.73
C PRO A 32 -12.93 17.36 6.36
N TYR A 33 -13.13 18.67 6.32
CA TYR A 33 -13.30 19.45 5.10
C TYR A 33 -12.29 20.59 5.04
N ILE A 34 -11.76 20.83 3.86
CA ILE A 34 -10.89 21.97 3.55
C ILE A 34 -11.69 22.88 2.63
N ASN A 35 -11.94 24.11 3.08
CA ASN A 35 -12.61 25.10 2.27
C ASN A 35 -11.59 25.82 1.38
N LEU A 36 -11.64 25.52 0.09
CA LEU A 36 -10.78 26.11 -0.92
C LEU A 36 -11.65 26.87 -1.94
N PHE A 37 -11.45 28.16 -2.08
CA PHE A 37 -12.22 29.02 -3.00
C PHE A 37 -13.75 28.88 -2.87
N GLY A 38 -14.26 28.68 -1.66
CA GLY A 38 -15.70 28.52 -1.41
C GLY A 38 -16.24 27.10 -1.64
N LEU A 39 -15.39 26.16 -2.10
CA LEU A 39 -15.72 24.75 -2.21
C LEU A 39 -15.27 23.98 -0.97
N SER A 40 -16.19 23.22 -0.38
CA SER A 40 -15.92 22.35 0.76
C SER A 40 -15.46 20.98 0.27
N ILE A 41 -14.14 20.75 0.23
CA ILE A 41 -13.53 19.53 -0.26
C ILE A 41 -13.26 18.59 0.91
N PRO A 42 -13.72 17.30 0.87
CA PRO A 42 -13.35 16.32 1.88
C PRO A 42 -11.83 16.13 1.92
N SER A 43 -11.21 16.31 3.09
CA SER A 43 -9.76 16.18 3.27
C SER A 43 -9.23 14.80 2.89
N TYR A 44 -10.02 13.74 3.12
CA TYR A 44 -9.68 12.39 2.69
C TYR A 44 -9.50 12.29 1.17
N GLY A 45 -10.45 12.83 0.39
CA GLY A 45 -10.36 12.84 -1.07
C GLY A 45 -9.14 13.60 -1.57
N LEU A 46 -8.85 14.76 -0.97
CA LEU A 46 -7.66 15.55 -1.30
C LEU A 46 -6.37 14.78 -1.02
N MET A 47 -6.26 14.15 0.16
CA MET A 47 -5.07 13.35 0.52
C MET A 47 -4.91 12.13 -0.38
N MET A 48 -6.02 11.49 -0.81
CA MET A 48 -5.96 10.41 -1.79
C MET A 48 -5.45 10.90 -3.16
N ALA A 49 -5.92 12.05 -3.64
CA ALA A 49 -5.41 12.64 -4.88
C ALA A 49 -3.91 12.95 -4.78
N LEU A 50 -3.46 13.56 -3.67
CA LEU A 50 -2.04 13.81 -3.42
C LEU A 50 -1.22 12.53 -3.34
N ALA A 51 -1.77 11.46 -2.76
CA ALA A 51 -1.13 10.15 -2.69
C ALA A 51 -0.88 9.56 -4.10
N PHE A 52 -1.89 9.62 -4.97
CA PHE A 52 -1.75 9.18 -6.36
C PHE A 52 -0.74 10.02 -7.14
N ILE A 53 -0.80 11.34 -7.02
CA ILE A 53 0.15 12.25 -7.68
C ILE A 53 1.58 11.94 -7.21
N ALA A 54 1.82 11.83 -5.91
CA ALA A 54 3.14 11.51 -5.36
C ALA A 54 3.66 10.15 -5.85
N ALA A 55 2.79 9.12 -5.88
CA ALA A 55 3.16 7.80 -6.39
C ALA A 55 3.53 7.83 -7.87
N ILE A 56 2.73 8.51 -8.71
CA ILE A 56 2.99 8.64 -10.15
C ILE A 56 4.29 9.39 -10.39
N LEU A 57 4.55 10.50 -9.70
CA LEU A 57 5.78 11.29 -9.86
C LEU A 57 7.03 10.47 -9.51
N ILE A 58 6.99 9.72 -8.41
CA ILE A 58 8.11 8.85 -8.03
C ILE A 58 8.29 7.71 -9.02
N ALA A 59 7.20 7.04 -9.41
CA ALA A 59 7.26 5.96 -10.39
C ALA A 59 7.78 6.47 -11.75
N TYR A 60 7.33 7.64 -12.21
CA TYR A 60 7.77 8.29 -13.45
C TYR A 60 9.28 8.59 -13.41
N HIS A 61 9.75 9.26 -12.36
CA HIS A 61 11.18 9.56 -12.19
C HIS A 61 12.02 8.27 -12.20
N ARG A 62 11.56 7.21 -11.54
CA ARG A 62 12.26 5.93 -11.48
C ARG A 62 12.25 5.18 -12.80
N THR A 63 11.13 5.23 -13.54
CA THR A 63 10.97 4.65 -14.87
C THR A 63 11.92 5.31 -15.86
N ASN A 64 11.96 6.64 -15.89
CA ASN A 64 12.88 7.40 -16.72
C ASN A 64 14.35 7.08 -16.40
N LYS A 65 14.71 7.06 -15.11
CA LYS A 65 16.06 6.69 -14.66
C LYS A 65 16.45 5.26 -15.01
N ALA A 66 15.47 4.35 -15.11
CA ALA A 66 15.68 2.95 -15.48
C ALA A 66 15.75 2.72 -17.00
N GLY A 67 15.49 3.76 -17.82
CA GLY A 67 15.41 3.63 -19.27
C GLY A 67 14.19 2.84 -19.77
N LEU A 68 13.13 2.73 -18.93
CA LEU A 68 11.87 2.09 -19.32
C LEU A 68 10.93 3.11 -19.97
N ASP A 69 9.96 2.61 -20.73
CA ASP A 69 8.97 3.45 -21.42
C ASP A 69 8.04 4.14 -20.40
N THR A 70 8.13 5.48 -20.35
CA THR A 70 7.32 6.31 -19.44
C THR A 70 5.88 6.45 -19.91
N ASP A 71 5.60 6.37 -21.21
CA ASP A 71 4.24 6.43 -21.76
C ASP A 71 3.48 5.14 -21.42
N ALA A 72 4.19 4.01 -21.47
CA ALA A 72 3.65 2.74 -20.98
C ALA A 72 3.33 2.79 -19.48
N LEU A 73 4.17 3.45 -18.65
CA LEU A 73 3.88 3.65 -17.22
C LEU A 73 2.62 4.49 -17.00
N LEU A 74 2.48 5.62 -17.69
CA LEU A 74 1.32 6.51 -17.54
C LEU A 74 0.03 5.82 -17.98
N THR A 75 0.07 5.10 -19.10
CA THR A 75 -1.06 4.28 -19.55
C THR A 75 -1.39 3.18 -18.57
N LEU A 76 -0.38 2.49 -18.03
CA LEU A 76 -0.53 1.49 -16.97
C LEU A 76 -1.22 2.08 -15.73
N ALA A 77 -0.81 3.28 -15.30
CA ALA A 77 -1.41 3.95 -14.15
C ALA A 77 -2.91 4.27 -14.39
N ILE A 78 -3.27 4.73 -15.57
CA ILE A 78 -4.67 5.00 -15.93
C ILE A 78 -5.49 3.71 -15.96
N ILE A 79 -4.99 2.65 -16.60
CA ILE A 79 -5.67 1.36 -16.69
C ILE A 79 -5.86 0.75 -15.29
N THR A 80 -4.80 0.70 -14.49
CA THR A 80 -4.87 0.11 -13.14
C THR A 80 -5.79 0.90 -12.22
N LEU A 81 -5.82 2.23 -12.34
CA LEU A 81 -6.71 3.07 -11.56
C LEU A 81 -8.18 2.87 -11.96
N THR A 82 -8.50 2.97 -13.24
CA THR A 82 -9.88 2.85 -13.74
C THR A 82 -10.44 1.45 -13.54
N CYS A 83 -9.69 0.42 -13.92
CA CYS A 83 -10.08 -0.98 -13.72
C CYS A 83 -10.14 -1.33 -12.22
N GLY A 84 -9.21 -0.81 -11.42
CA GLY A 84 -9.21 -0.99 -9.97
C GLY A 84 -10.45 -0.37 -9.30
N LEU A 85 -10.83 0.86 -9.67
CA LEU A 85 -12.07 1.47 -9.18
C LEU A 85 -13.30 0.65 -9.58
N ALA A 86 -13.37 0.21 -10.83
CA ALA A 86 -14.45 -0.65 -11.31
C ALA A 86 -14.50 -1.98 -10.54
N GLY A 87 -13.35 -2.63 -10.33
CA GLY A 87 -13.25 -3.86 -9.56
C GLY A 87 -13.65 -3.71 -8.09
N SER A 88 -13.25 -2.59 -7.45
CA SER A 88 -13.66 -2.25 -6.08
C SER A 88 -15.17 -2.10 -5.96
N TYR A 89 -15.78 -1.44 -6.92
CA TYR A 89 -17.20 -1.20 -6.96
C TYR A 89 -17.99 -2.48 -7.28
N LEU A 90 -17.54 -3.26 -8.24
CA LEU A 90 -18.17 -4.54 -8.56
C LEU A 90 -18.16 -5.49 -7.37
N LEU A 91 -17.01 -5.64 -6.71
CA LEU A 91 -16.94 -6.49 -5.52
C LEU A 91 -17.82 -5.96 -4.39
N TYR A 92 -17.95 -4.63 -4.22
CA TYR A 92 -18.88 -4.04 -3.26
C TYR A 92 -20.32 -4.47 -3.53
N ILE A 93 -20.78 -4.43 -4.78
CA ILE A 93 -22.12 -4.86 -5.16
C ILE A 93 -22.35 -6.34 -4.79
N PHE A 94 -21.43 -7.23 -5.17
CA PHE A 94 -21.57 -8.67 -4.93
C PHE A 94 -21.48 -9.07 -3.44
N VAL A 95 -20.77 -8.29 -2.62
CA VAL A 95 -20.66 -8.58 -1.18
C VAL A 95 -21.82 -7.99 -0.38
N THR A 96 -22.39 -6.88 -0.86
CA THR A 96 -23.43 -6.13 -0.13
C THR A 96 -24.85 -6.58 -0.48
N TYR A 97 -25.09 -6.97 -1.72
CA TYR A 97 -26.40 -7.31 -2.23
C TYR A 97 -26.47 -8.78 -2.66
N SER A 98 -27.63 -9.39 -2.43
CA SER A 98 -27.93 -10.74 -2.96
C SER A 98 -28.16 -10.70 -4.47
N LEU A 99 -27.95 -11.83 -5.14
CA LEU A 99 -28.22 -11.94 -6.60
C LEU A 99 -29.68 -11.61 -6.95
N SER A 100 -30.64 -11.92 -6.07
CA SER A 100 -32.05 -11.59 -6.25
C SER A 100 -32.32 -10.09 -6.20
N GLU A 101 -31.64 -9.35 -5.31
CA GLU A 101 -31.78 -7.89 -5.22
C GLU A 101 -31.14 -7.20 -6.44
N ILE A 102 -29.99 -7.69 -6.89
CA ILE A 102 -29.33 -7.18 -8.10
C ILE A 102 -30.24 -7.39 -9.31
N TRP A 103 -30.78 -8.61 -9.47
CA TRP A 103 -31.66 -8.95 -10.57
C TRP A 103 -32.99 -8.15 -10.52
N GLY A 104 -33.63 -8.07 -9.35
CA GLY A 104 -34.84 -7.27 -9.14
C GLY A 104 -34.60 -5.79 -9.50
N SER A 105 -33.52 -5.20 -9.07
CA SER A 105 -33.14 -3.81 -9.39
C SER A 105 -32.95 -3.55 -10.89
N ILE A 106 -32.51 -4.55 -11.65
CA ILE A 106 -32.39 -4.47 -13.12
C ILE A 106 -33.77 -4.62 -13.77
N VAL A 107 -34.59 -5.61 -13.37
CA VAL A 107 -35.90 -5.90 -13.94
C VAL A 107 -36.86 -4.75 -13.69
N ASP A 108 -36.85 -4.17 -12.49
CA ASP A 108 -37.68 -3.01 -12.13
C ASP A 108 -37.21 -1.69 -12.77
N GLY A 109 -36.08 -1.70 -13.48
CA GLY A 109 -35.52 -0.51 -14.11
C GLY A 109 -35.08 0.59 -13.11
N SER A 110 -35.08 0.29 -11.80
CA SER A 110 -34.73 1.27 -10.76
C SER A 110 -33.22 1.53 -10.69
N PHE A 111 -32.40 0.51 -11.00
CA PHE A 111 -30.94 0.51 -10.85
C PHE A 111 -30.51 0.97 -9.45
N SER A 112 -31.34 0.73 -8.42
CA SER A 112 -31.11 1.22 -7.06
C SER A 112 -29.81 0.67 -6.45
N VAL A 113 -29.50 -0.59 -6.72
CA VAL A 113 -28.24 -1.25 -6.29
C VAL A 113 -27.03 -0.54 -6.89
N PHE A 114 -27.11 -0.13 -8.15
CA PHE A 114 -26.01 0.55 -8.85
C PHE A 114 -25.87 2.04 -8.50
N LYS A 115 -26.86 2.64 -7.83
CA LYS A 115 -26.79 4.01 -7.30
C LYS A 115 -26.18 4.08 -5.91
N SER A 116 -26.02 2.92 -5.26
CA SER A 116 -25.38 2.85 -3.94
C SER A 116 -23.88 3.10 -4.04
N GLY A 117 -23.33 3.83 -3.08
CA GLY A 117 -21.90 4.12 -3.03
C GLY A 117 -21.17 3.19 -2.07
N GLY A 118 -20.08 2.58 -2.54
CA GLY A 118 -19.20 1.76 -1.71
C GLY A 118 -18.04 1.22 -2.53
N LEU A 119 -16.91 0.95 -1.88
CA LEU A 119 -15.71 0.40 -2.52
C LEU A 119 -15.11 -0.67 -1.61
N VAL A 120 -14.83 -1.84 -2.16
CA VAL A 120 -14.13 -2.92 -1.46
C VAL A 120 -12.72 -3.02 -1.98
N PHE A 121 -11.73 -2.78 -1.11
CA PHE A 121 -10.32 -2.71 -1.45
C PHE A 121 -9.80 -3.92 -2.23
N TYR A 122 -10.18 -5.14 -1.84
CA TYR A 122 -9.69 -6.36 -2.49
C TYR A 122 -10.12 -6.48 -3.96
N GLY A 123 -11.32 -6.01 -4.30
CA GLY A 123 -11.78 -5.97 -5.69
C GLY A 123 -10.87 -5.09 -6.55
N GLY A 124 -10.52 -3.91 -6.03
CA GLY A 124 -9.61 -2.99 -6.70
C GLY A 124 -8.19 -3.54 -6.85
N LEU A 125 -7.68 -4.17 -5.81
CA LEU A 125 -6.35 -4.79 -5.82
C LEU A 125 -6.26 -5.90 -6.88
N ILE A 126 -7.20 -6.83 -6.87
CA ILE A 126 -7.19 -7.97 -7.80
C ILE A 126 -7.35 -7.51 -9.24
N VAL A 127 -8.39 -6.71 -9.52
CA VAL A 127 -8.69 -6.27 -10.89
C VAL A 127 -7.64 -5.28 -11.39
N GLY A 128 -7.13 -4.38 -10.53
CA GLY A 128 -6.06 -3.44 -10.88
C GLY A 128 -4.75 -4.16 -11.23
N VAL A 129 -4.30 -5.11 -10.40
CA VAL A 129 -3.08 -5.88 -10.68
C VAL A 129 -3.23 -6.72 -11.93
N LEU A 130 -4.38 -7.39 -12.10
CA LEU A 130 -4.65 -8.24 -13.27
C LEU A 130 -4.69 -7.42 -14.56
N SER A 131 -5.38 -6.28 -14.57
CA SER A 131 -5.45 -5.40 -15.74
C SER A 131 -4.07 -4.82 -16.10
N GLY A 132 -3.28 -4.45 -15.10
CA GLY A 132 -1.91 -4.00 -15.31
C GLY A 132 -1.01 -5.09 -15.88
N TRP A 133 -1.13 -6.32 -15.38
CA TRP A 133 -0.39 -7.45 -15.91
C TRP A 133 -0.77 -7.77 -17.37
N ILE A 134 -2.07 -7.79 -17.70
CA ILE A 134 -2.58 -7.99 -19.06
C ILE A 134 -2.02 -6.92 -20.00
N TYR A 135 -2.07 -5.65 -19.59
CA TYR A 135 -1.56 -4.54 -20.40
C TYR A 135 -0.06 -4.68 -20.70
N LEU A 136 0.76 -4.93 -19.68
CA LEU A 136 2.20 -5.11 -19.85
C LEU A 136 2.54 -6.34 -20.70
N HIS A 137 1.78 -7.43 -20.53
CA HIS A 137 1.93 -8.62 -21.36
C HIS A 137 1.62 -8.35 -22.83
N ALA A 138 0.53 -7.61 -23.12
CA ALA A 138 0.17 -7.19 -24.48
C ALA A 138 1.23 -6.28 -25.11
N LYS A 139 1.88 -5.44 -24.32
CA LYS A 139 3.00 -4.59 -24.72
C LYS A 139 4.33 -5.34 -24.82
N LYS A 140 4.38 -6.64 -24.48
CA LYS A 140 5.62 -7.44 -24.37
C LYS A 140 6.65 -6.83 -23.41
N ALA A 141 6.18 -6.06 -22.43
CA ALA A 141 6.99 -5.42 -21.40
C ALA A 141 7.10 -6.30 -20.15
N SER A 142 8.22 -6.22 -19.45
CA SER A 142 8.45 -7.02 -18.25
C SER A 142 7.65 -6.48 -17.05
N PHE A 143 6.69 -7.26 -16.56
CA PHE A 143 5.93 -6.94 -15.35
C PHE A 143 6.84 -6.68 -14.14
N TYR A 144 7.88 -7.48 -13.97
CA TYR A 144 8.79 -7.34 -12.82
C TYR A 144 9.62 -6.06 -12.87
N GLU A 145 9.98 -5.57 -14.05
CA GLU A 145 10.72 -4.29 -14.19
C GLU A 145 9.83 -3.11 -13.84
N TYR A 146 8.59 -3.07 -14.36
CA TYR A 146 7.62 -2.04 -13.98
C TYR A 146 7.24 -2.15 -12.49
N ALA A 147 7.05 -3.34 -11.94
CA ALA A 147 6.86 -3.53 -10.51
C ALA A 147 8.04 -2.97 -9.70
N ALA A 148 9.29 -3.14 -10.16
CA ALA A 148 10.47 -2.65 -9.45
C ALA A 148 10.56 -1.11 -9.38
N VAL A 149 9.98 -0.40 -10.34
CA VAL A 149 9.91 1.08 -10.30
C VAL A 149 8.69 1.60 -9.53
N ILE A 150 7.56 0.87 -9.58
CA ILE A 150 6.28 1.28 -8.98
C ILE A 150 6.21 0.93 -7.48
N VAL A 151 6.60 -0.31 -7.11
CA VAL A 151 6.43 -0.84 -5.75
C VAL A 151 6.97 0.08 -4.65
N PRO A 152 8.14 0.73 -4.77
CA PRO A 152 8.60 1.66 -3.75
C PRO A 152 7.68 2.87 -3.54
N ALA A 153 6.91 3.29 -4.54
CA ALA A 153 5.98 4.41 -4.41
C ALA A 153 4.69 4.05 -3.65
N ILE A 154 4.33 2.76 -3.57
CA ILE A 154 3.10 2.29 -2.92
C ILE A 154 3.06 2.65 -1.43
N PRO A 155 4.08 2.36 -0.60
CA PRO A 155 4.03 2.71 0.82
C PRO A 155 4.01 4.22 1.06
N LEU A 156 4.59 5.05 0.19
CA LEU A 156 4.44 6.49 0.30
C LEU A 156 2.98 6.93 0.05
N ALA A 157 2.34 6.42 -1.01
CA ALA A 157 0.94 6.70 -1.26
C ALA A 157 0.05 6.24 -0.09
N HIS A 158 0.34 5.07 0.47
CA HIS A 158 -0.35 4.56 1.65
C HIS A 158 -0.16 5.49 2.86
N ALA A 159 1.06 5.93 3.15
CA ALA A 159 1.36 6.88 4.23
C ALA A 159 0.54 8.18 4.12
N ILE A 160 0.50 8.77 2.91
CA ILE A 160 -0.29 9.99 2.64
C ILE A 160 -1.79 9.70 2.82
N GLY A 161 -2.29 8.57 2.32
CA GLY A 161 -3.68 8.15 2.50
C GLY A 161 -4.07 7.98 3.97
N ARG A 162 -3.14 7.48 4.83
CA ARG A 162 -3.37 7.37 6.28
C ARG A 162 -3.48 8.71 6.99
N ILE A 163 -2.76 9.73 6.53
CA ILE A 163 -2.98 11.10 6.99
C ILE A 163 -4.42 11.54 6.64
N GLY A 164 -4.92 11.19 5.45
CA GLY A 164 -6.31 11.43 5.06
C GLY A 164 -7.32 10.75 6.00
N CYS A 165 -7.09 9.48 6.35
CA CYS A 165 -7.90 8.76 7.34
C CYS A 165 -7.89 9.45 8.71
N PHE A 166 -6.74 9.95 9.13
CA PHE A 166 -6.61 10.71 10.37
C PHE A 166 -7.44 12.00 10.36
N LEU A 167 -7.36 12.79 9.29
CA LEU A 167 -8.12 14.04 9.13
C LEU A 167 -9.63 13.79 9.06
N ALA A 168 -10.07 12.71 8.44
CA ALA A 168 -11.48 12.32 8.36
C ALA A 168 -12.03 11.69 9.64
N GLY A 169 -11.15 11.18 10.53
CA GLY A 169 -11.54 10.46 11.72
C GLY A 169 -12.09 9.06 11.44
N CYS A 170 -11.50 8.32 10.47
CA CYS A 170 -11.84 6.92 10.22
C CYS A 170 -10.65 5.99 10.57
N CYS A 171 -10.91 4.69 10.67
CA CYS A 171 -9.87 3.68 10.94
C CYS A 171 -9.03 3.99 12.20
N TYR A 172 -9.62 4.48 13.24
CA TYR A 172 -8.98 4.87 14.49
C TYR A 172 -8.52 3.66 15.31
N GLY A 173 -7.59 3.89 16.25
CA GLY A 173 -7.09 2.88 17.16
C GLY A 173 -7.97 2.70 18.40
N ARG A 174 -7.50 1.86 19.32
CA ARG A 174 -8.20 1.59 20.58
C ARG A 174 -8.44 2.86 21.39
N ILE A 175 -9.52 2.87 22.17
CA ILE A 175 -9.82 3.92 23.14
C ILE A 175 -8.88 3.71 24.33
N VAL A 176 -7.85 4.55 24.40
CA VAL A 176 -6.85 4.54 25.49
C VAL A 176 -6.43 5.98 25.78
N ASP A 177 -6.14 6.27 27.05
CA ASP A 177 -5.63 7.56 27.47
C ASP A 177 -4.11 7.50 27.64
N THR A 178 -3.40 7.88 26.58
CA THR A 178 -1.93 7.93 26.53
C THR A 178 -1.48 9.35 26.18
N PRO A 179 -0.21 9.71 26.41
CA PRO A 179 0.30 11.04 26.04
C PRO A 179 0.13 11.42 24.57
N ILE A 180 0.02 10.45 23.68
CA ILE A 180 -0.14 10.64 22.24
C ILE A 180 -1.59 10.46 21.77
N SER A 181 -2.55 10.21 22.68
CA SER A 181 -3.96 10.04 22.30
C SER A 181 -4.57 11.34 21.79
N VAL A 182 -5.43 11.21 20.80
CA VAL A 182 -6.13 12.33 20.15
C VAL A 182 -7.62 12.29 20.43
N TYR A 183 -8.26 13.46 20.42
CA TYR A 183 -9.69 13.62 20.65
C TYR A 183 -10.36 14.14 19.38
N TYR A 184 -11.26 13.35 18.80
CA TYR A 184 -12.03 13.76 17.64
C TYR A 184 -13.21 14.65 18.07
N ARG A 185 -13.45 15.75 17.35
CA ARG A 185 -14.58 16.64 17.62
C ARG A 185 -15.73 16.47 16.62
N ASN A 186 -15.43 16.49 15.33
CA ASN A 186 -16.40 16.38 14.26
C ASN A 186 -15.90 15.38 13.20
N PRO A 187 -15.74 14.09 13.53
CA PRO A 187 -15.29 13.10 12.57
C PRO A 187 -16.40 12.80 11.57
N ILE A 188 -16.05 12.66 10.28
CA ILE A 188 -16.97 12.17 9.24
C ILE A 188 -16.81 10.66 9.02
N GLY A 189 -15.76 10.06 9.55
CA GLY A 189 -15.40 8.65 9.39
C GLY A 189 -15.78 7.74 10.57
N GLY A 190 -16.65 8.22 11.50
CA GLY A 190 -17.22 7.39 12.56
C GLY A 190 -16.35 7.25 13.83
N ALA A 191 -15.26 8.00 13.98
CA ALA A 191 -14.52 8.02 15.23
C ALA A 191 -15.38 8.53 16.40
N PRO A 192 -15.19 8.00 17.62
CA PRO A 192 -15.95 8.46 18.78
C PRO A 192 -15.56 9.90 19.16
N VAL A 193 -16.57 10.71 19.48
CA VAL A 193 -16.39 12.13 19.81
C VAL A 193 -16.00 12.28 21.28
N GLY A 194 -14.98 13.10 21.55
CA GLY A 194 -14.63 13.52 22.91
C GLY A 194 -13.97 12.48 23.79
N VAL A 195 -13.61 11.32 23.25
CA VAL A 195 -12.85 10.29 23.96
C VAL A 195 -11.42 10.17 23.43
N PRO A 196 -10.45 9.79 24.28
CA PRO A 196 -9.07 9.61 23.85
C PRO A 196 -8.93 8.32 23.02
N VAL A 197 -8.45 8.45 21.78
CA VAL A 197 -8.17 7.33 20.91
C VAL A 197 -6.70 7.31 20.48
N PHE A 198 -6.12 6.14 20.35
CA PHE A 198 -4.77 5.98 19.84
C PHE A 198 -4.72 6.36 18.36
N PRO A 199 -3.81 7.27 17.94
CA PRO A 199 -3.73 7.76 16.56
C PRO A 199 -3.02 6.75 15.65
N ILE A 200 -3.57 5.55 15.52
CA ILE A 200 -2.96 4.44 14.75
C ILE A 200 -2.66 4.84 13.31
N GLN A 201 -3.46 5.73 12.72
CA GLN A 201 -3.27 6.19 11.35
C GLN A 201 -1.92 6.90 11.16
N LEU A 202 -1.50 7.72 12.14
CA LEU A 202 -0.21 8.41 12.10
C LEU A 202 0.96 7.45 12.32
N VAL A 203 0.79 6.46 13.19
CA VAL A 203 1.78 5.40 13.40
C VAL A 203 1.94 4.57 12.12
N GLU A 204 0.84 4.15 11.51
CA GLU A 204 0.84 3.42 10.24
C GLU A 204 1.45 4.25 9.11
N SER A 205 1.18 5.56 9.08
CA SER A 205 1.83 6.48 8.13
C SER A 205 3.34 6.52 8.32
N ALA A 206 3.83 6.63 9.56
CA ALA A 206 5.27 6.63 9.86
C ALA A 206 5.95 5.30 9.49
N CYS A 207 5.31 4.17 9.79
CA CYS A 207 5.81 2.84 9.38
C CYS A 207 5.89 2.71 7.86
N ASN A 208 4.86 3.15 7.13
CA ASN A 208 4.87 3.13 5.67
C ASN A 208 5.94 4.06 5.07
N ILE A 209 6.23 5.23 5.68
CA ILE A 209 7.37 6.08 5.28
C ILE A 209 8.69 5.32 5.49
N LEU A 210 8.85 4.61 6.60
CA LEU A 210 10.04 3.80 6.84
C LEU A 210 10.18 2.69 5.78
N VAL A 211 9.11 1.98 5.46
CA VAL A 211 9.09 0.97 4.40
C VAL A 211 9.46 1.59 3.05
N PHE A 212 8.91 2.77 2.73
CA PHE A 212 9.29 3.53 1.53
C PHE A 212 10.79 3.79 1.45
N VAL A 213 11.39 4.30 2.53
CA VAL A 213 12.84 4.60 2.59
C VAL A 213 13.66 3.32 2.42
N ILE A 214 13.29 2.22 3.10
CA ILE A 214 13.95 0.92 2.96
C ILE A 214 13.94 0.44 1.51
N LEU A 215 12.79 0.50 0.83
CA LEU A 215 12.67 0.07 -0.57
C LEU A 215 13.44 0.97 -1.52
N LEU A 216 13.50 2.29 -1.28
CA LEU A 216 14.32 3.20 -2.06
C LEU A 216 15.82 2.87 -1.93
N ILE A 217 16.30 2.65 -0.70
CA ILE A 217 17.68 2.27 -0.44
C ILE A 217 18.01 0.92 -1.09
N TYR A 218 17.10 -0.06 -0.94
CA TYR A 218 17.25 -1.40 -1.52
C TYR A 218 17.39 -1.37 -3.05
N THR A 219 16.61 -0.50 -3.72
CA THR A 219 16.59 -0.40 -5.19
C THR A 219 17.52 0.69 -5.75
N ARG A 220 18.35 1.35 -4.90
CA ARG A 220 19.17 2.51 -5.30
C ARG A 220 20.17 2.20 -6.40
N LYS A 221 20.87 1.06 -6.29
CA LYS A 221 21.97 0.71 -7.20
C LYS A 221 21.53 -0.09 -8.43
N ARG A 222 20.48 -0.87 -8.33
CA ARG A 222 19.95 -1.74 -9.40
C ARG A 222 18.45 -1.90 -9.23
N LEU A 223 17.76 -2.14 -10.35
CA LEU A 223 16.31 -2.39 -10.39
C LEU A 223 15.97 -3.70 -9.70
N LYS A 224 16.35 -4.32 -8.89
CA LYS A 224 15.92 -5.53 -8.14
C LYS A 224 14.57 -6.11 -8.62
N ALA A 225 14.47 -6.36 -9.93
CA ALA A 225 13.24 -6.83 -10.57
C ALA A 225 12.80 -8.18 -9.95
N GLY A 226 11.60 -8.20 -9.40
CA GLY A 226 11.04 -9.35 -8.69
C GLY A 226 11.27 -9.32 -7.19
N SER A 227 12.50 -9.20 -6.69
CA SER A 227 12.76 -9.25 -5.26
C SER A 227 12.19 -8.09 -4.46
N VAL A 228 12.06 -6.89 -5.05
CA VAL A 228 11.47 -5.71 -4.37
C VAL A 228 10.00 -5.90 -4.04
N LEU A 229 9.23 -6.57 -4.91
CA LEU A 229 7.81 -6.88 -4.67
C LEU A 229 7.65 -7.76 -3.43
N PHE A 230 8.45 -8.81 -3.34
CA PHE A 230 8.40 -9.73 -2.20
C PHE A 230 8.93 -9.10 -0.91
N LEU A 231 9.94 -8.22 -1.02
CA LEU A 231 10.41 -7.45 0.14
C LEU A 231 9.31 -6.51 0.66
N TYR A 232 8.57 -5.84 -0.24
CA TYR A 232 7.44 -5.02 0.16
C TYR A 232 6.35 -5.86 0.83
N ALA A 233 5.98 -7.00 0.25
CA ALA A 233 4.98 -7.91 0.83
C ALA A 233 5.38 -8.37 2.24
N LEU A 234 6.65 -8.70 2.45
CA LEU A 234 7.20 -9.07 3.76
C LEU A 234 7.10 -7.93 4.77
N LEU A 235 7.61 -6.74 4.42
CA LEU A 235 7.65 -5.59 5.31
C LEU A 235 6.24 -5.13 5.68
N TYR A 236 5.35 -5.03 4.70
CA TYR A 236 3.96 -4.66 4.93
C TYR A 236 3.20 -5.72 5.73
N GLY A 237 3.44 -7.01 5.49
CA GLY A 237 2.86 -8.09 6.27
C GLY A 237 3.24 -8.01 7.75
N ILE A 238 4.51 -7.74 8.04
CA ILE A 238 4.99 -7.53 9.42
C ILE A 238 4.34 -6.30 10.04
N GLU A 239 4.39 -5.17 9.34
CA GLU A 239 3.76 -3.91 9.78
C GLU A 239 2.28 -4.15 10.13
N ARG A 240 1.53 -4.74 9.21
CA ARG A 240 0.09 -4.95 9.36
C ARG A 240 -0.25 -5.91 10.49
N PHE A 241 0.55 -6.97 10.68
CA PHE A 241 0.38 -7.91 11.79
C PHE A 241 0.57 -7.22 13.14
N CYS A 242 1.64 -6.43 13.30
CA CYS A 242 1.94 -5.73 14.54
C CYS A 242 0.91 -4.63 14.86
N LEU A 243 0.53 -3.85 13.86
CA LEU A 243 -0.38 -2.71 14.07
C LEU A 243 -1.83 -3.14 14.34
N GLU A 244 -2.23 -4.36 13.99
CA GLU A 244 -3.57 -4.86 14.27
C GLU A 244 -3.89 -4.88 15.78
N TYR A 245 -2.92 -5.10 16.63
CA TYR A 245 -3.10 -5.07 18.10
C TYR A 245 -3.53 -3.70 18.64
N PHE A 246 -3.28 -2.62 17.92
CA PHE A 246 -3.60 -1.25 18.33
C PHE A 246 -4.88 -0.73 17.66
N ARG A 247 -5.53 -1.51 16.81
CA ARG A 247 -6.77 -1.14 16.12
C ARG A 247 -8.00 -1.44 16.96
N ALA A 248 -9.07 -0.66 16.74
CA ALA A 248 -10.35 -0.85 17.41
C ALA A 248 -11.33 -1.74 16.60
N ASP A 249 -10.91 -2.27 15.46
CA ASP A 249 -11.77 -2.98 14.49
C ASP A 249 -12.08 -4.43 14.95
N GLU A 250 -12.71 -4.60 16.10
CA GLU A 250 -13.14 -5.94 16.62
C GLU A 250 -14.19 -6.63 15.74
N ILE A 251 -14.79 -5.89 14.78
CA ILE A 251 -15.89 -6.36 13.91
C ILE A 251 -15.44 -7.36 12.83
N ARG A 252 -14.12 -7.53 12.60
CA ARG A 252 -13.60 -8.30 11.45
C ARG A 252 -13.52 -9.81 11.63
N GLY A 253 -14.10 -10.33 12.70
CA GLY A 253 -14.06 -11.76 13.04
C GLY A 253 -12.71 -12.21 13.61
N ILE A 254 -12.78 -13.03 14.64
CA ILE A 254 -11.63 -13.69 15.27
C ILE A 254 -11.72 -15.18 14.95
N PHE A 255 -10.69 -15.73 14.33
CA PHE A 255 -10.56 -17.15 14.07
C PHE A 255 -9.24 -17.65 14.69
N LEU A 256 -9.30 -18.67 15.54
CA LEU A 256 -8.16 -19.20 16.30
C LEU A 256 -7.35 -18.14 17.06
N GLY A 257 -8.04 -17.14 17.63
CA GLY A 257 -7.40 -16.07 18.43
C GLY A 257 -6.74 -14.94 17.60
N LEU A 258 -6.78 -15.01 16.29
CA LEU A 258 -6.23 -13.99 15.38
C LEU A 258 -7.34 -13.36 14.53
N SER A 259 -7.18 -12.07 14.21
CA SER A 259 -8.08 -11.40 13.28
C SER A 259 -7.86 -11.87 11.84
N THR A 260 -8.87 -11.70 10.98
CA THR A 260 -8.75 -11.96 9.54
C THR A 260 -7.56 -11.22 8.93
N SER A 261 -7.32 -9.97 9.36
CA SER A 261 -6.16 -9.19 8.91
C SER A 261 -4.83 -9.81 9.30
N GLN A 262 -4.73 -10.41 10.50
CA GLN A 262 -3.52 -11.10 10.95
C GLN A 262 -3.26 -12.38 10.16
N TRP A 263 -4.28 -13.15 9.82
CA TRP A 263 -4.15 -14.33 8.95
C TRP A 263 -3.65 -13.95 7.56
N ILE A 264 -4.21 -12.90 6.96
CA ILE A 264 -3.73 -12.37 5.67
C ILE A 264 -2.27 -11.90 5.80
N SER A 265 -1.92 -11.24 6.90
CA SER A 265 -0.55 -10.77 7.15
C SER A 265 0.45 -11.93 7.25
N ILE A 266 0.09 -13.03 7.93
CA ILE A 266 0.92 -14.24 7.99
C ILE A 266 1.13 -14.81 6.58
N ALA A 267 0.07 -14.94 5.78
CA ALA A 267 0.18 -15.40 4.41
C ALA A 267 1.09 -14.49 3.58
N MET A 268 0.99 -13.16 3.74
CA MET A 268 1.85 -12.18 3.07
C MET A 268 3.32 -12.29 3.53
N ILE A 269 3.58 -12.54 4.81
CA ILE A 269 4.94 -12.73 5.34
C ILE A 269 5.57 -13.98 4.72
N ILE A 270 4.85 -15.10 4.72
CA ILE A 270 5.33 -16.36 4.12
C ILE A 270 5.58 -16.17 2.62
N PHE A 271 4.63 -15.59 1.89
CA PHE A 271 4.76 -15.26 0.47
C PHE A 271 5.96 -14.34 0.22
N GLY A 272 6.14 -13.31 1.06
CA GLY A 272 7.25 -12.38 0.99
C GLY A 272 8.61 -13.06 1.20
N ILE A 273 8.75 -13.89 2.24
CA ILE A 273 9.99 -14.62 2.53
C ILE A 273 10.34 -15.58 1.38
N VAL A 274 9.41 -16.46 1.03
CA VAL A 274 9.65 -17.48 -0.01
C VAL A 274 9.96 -16.81 -1.35
N GLY A 275 9.12 -15.85 -1.75
CA GLY A 275 9.30 -15.14 -3.02
C GLY A 275 10.60 -14.33 -3.05
N PHE A 276 10.98 -13.68 -1.95
CA PHE A 276 12.22 -12.92 -1.86
C PHE A 276 13.46 -13.83 -2.01
N VAL A 277 13.48 -14.97 -1.32
CA VAL A 277 14.58 -15.94 -1.42
C VAL A 277 14.70 -16.48 -2.84
N LEU A 278 13.58 -16.88 -3.45
CA LEU A 278 13.59 -17.41 -4.83
C LEU A 278 14.00 -16.34 -5.85
N ALA A 279 13.47 -15.12 -5.74
CA ALA A 279 13.84 -14.03 -6.63
C ALA A 279 15.32 -13.66 -6.50
N ARG A 280 15.86 -13.61 -5.28
CA ARG A 280 17.29 -13.34 -5.04
C ARG A 280 18.19 -14.44 -5.59
N ARG A 281 17.80 -15.70 -5.44
CA ARG A 281 18.55 -16.83 -6.04
C ARG A 281 18.57 -16.72 -7.57
N ARG A 282 17.45 -16.35 -8.20
CA ARG A 282 17.38 -16.14 -9.65
C ARG A 282 18.23 -14.96 -10.09
N GLU A 283 18.16 -13.81 -9.41
CA GLU A 283 18.98 -12.64 -9.70
C GLU A 283 20.48 -12.94 -9.62
N ASN A 284 20.89 -13.68 -8.58
CA ASN A 284 22.28 -14.07 -8.39
C ASN A 284 22.79 -15.03 -9.48
N ARG A 285 21.96 -15.97 -9.93
CA ARG A 285 22.30 -16.87 -11.05
C ARG A 285 22.52 -16.09 -12.33
N ILE A 286 21.59 -15.20 -12.69
CA ILE A 286 21.69 -14.36 -13.91
C ILE A 286 22.95 -13.49 -13.87
N ASN A 287 23.25 -12.86 -12.72
CA ASN A 287 24.45 -12.04 -12.56
C ASN A 287 25.75 -12.88 -12.70
N LYS A 288 25.76 -14.12 -12.19
CA LYS A 288 26.90 -15.03 -12.32
C LYS A 288 27.16 -15.38 -13.77
N THR A 289 26.13 -15.86 -14.50
CA THR A 289 26.24 -16.18 -15.92
C THR A 289 26.75 -15.00 -16.75
N ARG A 290 26.24 -13.77 -16.50
CA ARG A 290 26.70 -12.57 -17.21
C ARG A 290 28.17 -12.25 -16.93
N ASN A 291 28.63 -12.43 -15.70
CA ASN A 291 30.04 -12.20 -15.36
C ASN A 291 30.95 -13.26 -15.98
N ASP A 292 30.50 -14.52 -16.02
CA ASP A 292 31.25 -15.61 -16.63
C ASP A 292 31.37 -15.40 -18.16
N GLU A 293 30.33 -14.94 -18.83
CA GLU A 293 30.35 -14.58 -20.26
C GLU A 293 31.28 -13.38 -20.52
N HIS A 294 31.27 -12.35 -19.66
CA HIS A 294 32.15 -11.17 -19.82
C HIS A 294 33.63 -11.53 -19.63
N SER A 295 33.92 -12.45 -18.71
CA SER A 295 35.29 -12.94 -18.49
C SER A 295 35.82 -13.80 -19.63
N GLN A 296 34.92 -14.45 -20.40
CA GLN A 296 35.29 -15.23 -21.58
C GLN A 296 35.43 -14.38 -22.85
N THR A 297 34.84 -13.19 -22.88
CA THR A 297 34.89 -12.26 -24.02
C THR A 297 35.99 -11.20 -23.95
N GLU A 298 36.75 -11.11 -22.83
CA GLU A 298 37.98 -10.33 -22.80
C GLU A 298 39.05 -11.05 -23.66
N PRO A 299 39.39 -10.53 -24.86
CA PRO A 299 40.30 -11.22 -25.75
C PRO A 299 41.71 -11.05 -25.24
N LEU A 300 42.50 -12.09 -25.52
CA LEU A 300 43.97 -12.16 -25.53
C LEU A 300 44.60 -11.01 -26.32
N SER A 301 44.32 -9.75 -25.98
CA SER A 301 44.90 -8.59 -26.66
C SER A 301 46.29 -8.20 -26.10
N ASP A 302 46.73 -8.77 -24.99
CA ASP A 302 47.99 -8.40 -24.34
C ASP A 302 49.20 -9.24 -24.74
N ASN A 303 49.08 -10.26 -25.61
CA ASN A 303 50.21 -11.09 -26.02
C ASN A 303 50.80 -10.81 -27.42
N ILE A 304 50.32 -9.75 -28.13
CA ILE A 304 50.84 -9.47 -29.50
C ILE A 304 51.94 -8.41 -29.53
N HIS A 305 52.23 -7.71 -28.42
CA HIS A 305 53.26 -6.65 -28.41
C HIS A 305 54.64 -7.03 -27.85
N SER A 306 54.89 -8.30 -27.53
CA SER A 306 56.23 -8.70 -26.99
C SER A 306 57.14 -9.47 -27.98
N GLU A 307 56.75 -9.70 -29.24
CA GLU A 307 57.54 -10.48 -30.19
C GLU A 307 58.12 -9.74 -31.40
N ASN A 308 58.08 -8.42 -31.44
CA ASN A 308 58.79 -7.69 -32.51
C ASN A 308 59.74 -6.65 -31.96
N SER A 309 60.88 -7.13 -31.41
CA SER A 309 62.11 -6.35 -31.27
C SER A 309 63.07 -6.79 -32.37
N PRO A 310 63.42 -5.93 -33.33
CA PRO A 310 64.48 -6.29 -34.33
C PRO A 310 65.83 -6.33 -33.64
N SER A 311 66.47 -7.47 -33.70
CA SER A 311 67.91 -7.63 -33.38
C SER A 311 68.71 -6.79 -34.37
N ASP A 312 69.28 -5.71 -33.92
CA ASP A 312 70.37 -5.00 -34.65
C ASP A 312 71.55 -5.90 -34.79
N VAL A 313 71.86 -6.20 -36.05
CA VAL A 313 73.14 -6.73 -36.51
C VAL A 313 73.83 -5.62 -37.29
N GLY A 314 75.00 -5.20 -36.84
CA GLY A 314 75.90 -4.33 -37.56
C GLY A 314 76.86 -3.55 -36.69
#